data_6cabe6ac503ec3efc278ac03f5059152
#
_entry.id   6cabe6ac503ec3efc278ac03f5059152
#
_cell.length_a   1.000
_cell.length_b   1.000
_cell.length_c   1.000
_cell.angle_alpha   90.00
_cell.angle_beta   90.00
_cell.angle_gamma   90.00
#
_symmetry.space_group_name_H-M   'P 1'
#
loop_
_entity.id
_entity.type
_entity.pdbx_description
1 polymer ?
#
loop_
_entity_poly.entity_id
_entity_poly.type
_entity_poly.pdbx_seq_one_letter_code
_entity_poly.pdbx_strand_id
1 'polypeptide(L)'
;MSQPPRPGPFPGKPAELEELFQAHHASVLHAAYRITGNATDAEDVLQTVFTRLLRRPSDSPAMENAGAYLHRVAVNAALDLVRDRQEGKNQPLDAHISHLAEGPAAAPDRQQEARELRDFLRRAIRRLAPRAAEIFSLHYFEGYSNAQIASMLDLSRAGVAVALHRTRARLQEEIRSFMGEAS
;
A
#
# COMPACT_ATOMS: atom_id res chain seq x y z
N MET A 1 6.81 33.10 16.28
CA MET A 1 7.21 32.03 15.35
C MET A 1 7.42 30.77 16.17
N SER A 2 6.41 29.91 16.25
CA SER A 2 6.48 28.65 17.00
C SER A 2 7.21 27.63 16.16
N GLN A 3 8.30 27.08 16.68
CA GLN A 3 9.00 25.96 16.09
C GLN A 3 8.07 24.74 16.04
N PRO A 4 8.00 23.98 14.94
CA PRO A 4 7.29 22.70 14.92
C PRO A 4 7.91 21.78 15.98
N PRO A 5 7.11 20.93 16.63
CA PRO A 5 7.61 19.97 17.61
C PRO A 5 8.67 19.07 16.98
N ARG A 6 9.81 18.94 17.65
CA ARG A 6 10.86 17.99 17.23
C ARG A 6 10.26 16.58 17.29
N PRO A 7 10.48 15.73 16.28
CA PRO A 7 10.08 14.33 16.37
C PRO A 7 10.76 13.72 17.60
N GLY A 8 9.94 13.19 18.52
CA GLY A 8 10.42 12.51 19.71
C GLY A 8 11.16 11.21 19.40
N PRO A 9 11.93 10.68 20.35
CA PRO A 9 12.55 9.37 20.22
C PRO A 9 11.48 8.28 20.03
N PHE A 10 11.89 7.16 19.41
CA PHE A 10 11.04 6.00 19.10
C PHE A 10 10.21 5.49 20.30
N PRO A 11 9.07 4.81 20.01
CA PRO A 11 8.24 4.24 21.06
C PRO A 11 9.01 3.13 21.80
N GLY A 12 9.72 3.54 22.85
CA GLY A 12 10.22 2.64 23.88
C GLY A 12 9.18 2.41 24.97
N LYS A 13 8.04 3.11 24.88
CA LYS A 13 6.97 3.05 25.88
C LYS A 13 5.64 2.67 25.23
N PRO A 14 4.81 1.84 25.90
CA PRO A 14 3.47 1.47 25.43
C PRO A 14 2.59 2.65 25.02
N ALA A 15 2.70 3.80 25.70
CA ALA A 15 1.92 5.00 25.41
C ALA A 15 2.24 5.60 24.02
N GLU A 16 3.51 5.64 23.61
CA GLU A 16 3.91 6.18 22.30
C GLU A 16 3.42 5.27 21.15
N LEU A 17 3.40 3.96 21.38
CA LEU A 17 2.85 3.01 20.41
C LEU A 17 1.34 3.17 20.28
N GLU A 18 0.64 3.36 21.40
CA GLU A 18 -0.80 3.62 21.41
C GLU A 18 -1.14 4.90 20.63
N GLU A 19 -0.39 5.98 20.83
CA GLU A 19 -0.56 7.22 20.07
C GLU A 19 -0.33 7.01 18.57
N LEU A 20 0.71 6.27 18.16
CA LEU A 20 0.96 5.94 16.78
C LEU A 20 -0.15 5.05 16.17
N PHE A 21 -0.65 4.10 16.95
CA PHE A 21 -1.77 3.26 16.53
C PHE A 21 -3.01 4.11 16.29
N GLN A 22 -3.42 4.91 17.27
CA GLN A 22 -4.59 5.78 17.16
C GLN A 22 -4.48 6.76 15.97
N ALA A 23 -3.29 7.30 15.73
CA ALA A 23 -3.06 8.25 14.65
C ALA A 23 -3.04 7.61 13.25
N HIS A 24 -2.62 6.34 13.13
CA HIS A 24 -2.26 5.77 11.83
C HIS A 24 -2.97 4.45 11.46
N HIS A 25 -3.67 3.77 12.39
CA HIS A 25 -4.27 2.44 12.11
C HIS A 25 -5.22 2.46 10.90
N ALA A 26 -6.07 3.48 10.80
CA ALA A 26 -7.02 3.58 9.69
C ALA A 26 -6.32 3.77 8.34
N SER A 27 -5.28 4.62 8.28
CA SER A 27 -4.53 4.84 7.04
C SER A 27 -3.71 3.62 6.63
N VAL A 28 -3.10 2.91 7.58
CA VAL A 28 -2.39 1.64 7.35
C VAL A 28 -3.34 0.56 6.85
N LEU A 29 -4.53 0.43 7.47
CA LEU A 29 -5.57 -0.52 7.04
C LEU A 29 -6.02 -0.24 5.61
N HIS A 30 -6.27 1.04 5.27
CA HIS A 30 -6.66 1.44 3.92
C HIS A 30 -5.55 1.17 2.89
N ALA A 31 -4.29 1.45 3.20
CA ALA A 31 -3.15 1.16 2.33
C ALA A 31 -3.06 -0.34 2.03
N ALA A 32 -3.17 -1.17 3.07
CA ALA A 32 -3.19 -2.62 2.93
C ALA A 32 -4.38 -3.11 2.09
N TYR A 33 -5.59 -2.62 2.35
CA TYR A 33 -6.80 -3.03 1.63
C TYR A 33 -6.75 -2.70 0.13
N ARG A 34 -6.18 -1.56 -0.25
CA ARG A 34 -6.02 -1.20 -1.68
C ARG A 34 -5.23 -2.24 -2.46
N ILE A 35 -4.27 -2.90 -1.82
CA ILE A 35 -3.41 -3.92 -2.43
C ILE A 35 -4.02 -5.31 -2.31
N THR A 36 -4.49 -5.68 -1.11
CA THR A 36 -5.01 -7.03 -0.84
C THR A 36 -6.40 -7.24 -1.45
N GLY A 37 -7.26 -6.21 -1.39
CA GLY A 37 -8.66 -6.29 -1.80
C GLY A 37 -9.56 -7.06 -0.85
N ASN A 38 -9.05 -7.44 0.31
CA ASN A 38 -9.73 -8.26 1.31
C ASN A 38 -9.53 -7.66 2.71
N ALA A 39 -10.60 -7.55 3.49
CA ALA A 39 -10.55 -6.91 4.81
C ALA A 39 -9.72 -7.72 5.81
N THR A 40 -9.88 -9.04 5.83
CA THR A 40 -9.12 -9.92 6.73
C THR A 40 -7.62 -9.84 6.44
N ASP A 41 -7.24 -9.84 5.15
CA ASP A 41 -5.85 -9.68 4.75
C ASP A 41 -5.28 -8.31 5.14
N ALA A 42 -6.09 -7.27 5.03
CA ALA A 42 -5.68 -5.92 5.44
C ALA A 42 -5.50 -5.82 6.97
N GLU A 43 -6.34 -6.50 7.76
CA GLU A 43 -6.19 -6.61 9.21
C GLU A 43 -4.94 -7.40 9.59
N ASP A 44 -4.62 -8.50 8.90
CA ASP A 44 -3.39 -9.26 9.09
C ASP A 44 -2.14 -8.40 8.83
N VAL A 45 -2.20 -7.58 7.76
CA VAL A 45 -1.13 -6.61 7.46
C VAL A 45 -1.03 -5.56 8.57
N LEU A 46 -2.15 -4.99 9.03
CA LEU A 46 -2.18 -4.03 10.13
C LEU A 46 -1.49 -4.60 11.38
N GLN A 47 -1.86 -5.80 11.80
CA GLN A 47 -1.24 -6.50 12.92
C GLN A 47 0.26 -6.73 12.71
N THR A 48 0.65 -7.13 11.49
CA THR A 48 2.05 -7.34 11.13
C THR A 48 2.86 -6.05 11.24
N VAL A 49 2.34 -4.94 10.74
CA VAL A 49 2.99 -3.62 10.79
C VAL A 49 3.24 -3.18 12.23
N PHE A 50 2.23 -3.24 13.08
CA PHE A 50 2.36 -2.81 14.48
C PHE A 50 3.15 -3.80 15.33
N THR A 51 3.11 -5.10 15.02
CA THR A 51 3.99 -6.09 15.65
C THR A 51 5.47 -5.84 15.30
N ARG A 52 5.77 -5.49 14.05
CA ARG A 52 7.14 -5.11 13.63
C ARG A 52 7.59 -3.83 14.35
N LEU A 53 6.70 -2.87 14.52
CA LEU A 53 6.98 -1.64 15.26
C LEU A 53 7.30 -1.91 16.73
N LEU A 54 6.53 -2.78 17.39
CA LEU A 54 6.78 -3.25 18.77
C LEU A 54 8.14 -3.91 18.95
N ARG A 55 8.57 -4.70 17.95
CA ARG A 55 9.84 -5.43 17.98
C ARG A 55 11.04 -4.61 17.56
N ARG A 56 10.83 -3.35 17.20
CA ARG A 56 11.90 -2.47 16.77
C ARG A 56 12.82 -2.14 17.95
N PRO A 57 14.16 -2.28 17.79
CA PRO A 57 15.11 -1.96 18.86
C PRO A 57 14.99 -0.48 19.28
N SER A 58 15.13 -0.21 20.57
CA SER A 58 15.02 1.13 21.16
C SER A 58 16.13 2.10 20.69
N ASP A 59 17.24 1.56 20.17
CA ASP A 59 18.38 2.29 19.61
C ASP A 59 18.23 2.58 18.10
N SER A 60 17.09 2.16 17.50
CA SER A 60 16.84 2.44 16.08
C SER A 60 16.73 3.95 15.83
N PRO A 61 17.19 4.44 14.65
CA PRO A 61 17.09 5.85 14.30
C PRO A 61 15.68 6.40 14.40
N ALA A 62 15.52 7.65 14.85
CA ALA A 62 14.20 8.27 14.94
C ALA A 62 13.47 8.28 13.59
N MET A 63 12.17 8.06 13.58
CA MET A 63 11.34 8.20 12.39
C MET A 63 11.03 9.68 12.18
N GLU A 64 11.67 10.30 11.19
CA GLU A 64 11.37 11.70 10.84
C GLU A 64 9.89 11.87 10.43
N ASN A 65 9.31 10.83 9.82
CA ASN A 65 7.90 10.78 9.42
C ASN A 65 7.33 9.38 9.67
N ALA A 66 6.69 9.21 10.82
CA ALA A 66 6.10 7.94 11.22
C ALA A 66 5.01 7.46 10.24
N GLY A 67 4.17 8.36 9.73
CA GLY A 67 3.13 8.01 8.76
C GLY A 67 3.71 7.45 7.46
N ALA A 68 4.73 8.12 6.90
CA ALA A 68 5.40 7.64 5.68
C ALA A 68 6.07 6.26 5.90
N TYR A 69 6.71 6.08 7.05
CA TYR A 69 7.30 4.79 7.42
C TYR A 69 6.25 3.69 7.50
N LEU A 70 5.16 3.93 8.22
CA LEU A 70 4.08 2.95 8.40
C LEU A 70 3.39 2.61 7.09
N HIS A 71 3.12 3.59 6.22
CA HIS A 71 2.58 3.35 4.88
C HIS A 71 3.52 2.48 4.04
N ARG A 72 4.82 2.78 4.04
CA ARG A 72 5.81 1.97 3.34
C ARG A 72 5.82 0.53 3.84
N VAL A 73 5.83 0.32 5.15
CA VAL A 73 5.80 -1.02 5.76
C VAL A 73 4.51 -1.75 5.42
N ALA A 74 3.36 -1.05 5.43
CA ALA A 74 2.06 -1.61 5.07
C ALA A 74 2.01 -2.04 3.59
N VAL A 75 2.46 -1.18 2.67
CA VAL A 75 2.54 -1.49 1.24
C VAL A 75 3.38 -2.73 1.00
N ASN A 76 4.57 -2.81 1.60
CA ASN A 76 5.45 -3.95 1.44
C ASN A 76 4.85 -5.24 2.04
N ALA A 77 4.33 -5.18 3.26
CA ALA A 77 3.70 -6.33 3.90
C ALA A 77 2.48 -6.83 3.12
N ALA A 78 1.67 -5.93 2.56
CA ALA A 78 0.54 -6.30 1.71
C ALA A 78 0.99 -6.95 0.40
N LEU A 79 2.03 -6.41 -0.26
CA LEU A 79 2.59 -7.00 -1.48
C LEU A 79 3.18 -8.38 -1.23
N ASP A 80 3.90 -8.56 -0.12
CA ASP A 80 4.47 -9.85 0.27
C ASP A 80 3.35 -10.87 0.54
N LEU A 81 2.34 -10.50 1.36
CA LEU A 81 1.19 -11.37 1.66
C LEU A 81 0.49 -11.88 0.40
N VAL A 82 0.23 -10.99 -0.57
CA VAL A 82 -0.48 -11.39 -1.79
C VAL A 82 0.40 -12.21 -2.74
N ARG A 83 1.72 -12.07 -2.70
CA ARG A 83 2.67 -12.90 -3.45
C ARG A 83 2.79 -14.30 -2.85
N ASP A 84 2.99 -14.40 -1.54
CA ASP A 84 3.09 -15.68 -0.83
C ASP A 84 1.84 -16.54 -1.05
N ARG A 85 0.67 -15.90 -1.09
CA ARG A 85 -0.58 -16.60 -1.42
C ARG A 85 -0.63 -17.11 -2.85
N GLN A 86 -0.03 -16.41 -3.80
CA GLN A 86 0.05 -16.88 -5.20
C GLN A 86 1.02 -18.04 -5.36
N GLU A 87 2.16 -18.02 -4.68
CA GLU A 87 3.18 -19.06 -4.72
C GLU A 87 2.74 -20.34 -3.98
N GLY A 88 1.95 -20.19 -2.90
CA GLY A 88 1.45 -21.28 -2.06
C GLY A 88 0.15 -21.94 -2.54
N LYS A 89 -0.48 -21.50 -3.65
CA LYS A 89 -1.87 -21.86 -3.94
C LYS A 89 -2.25 -22.13 -5.36
N ASN A 90 -2.69 -23.36 -5.52
CA ASN A 90 -3.86 -23.79 -6.26
C ASN A 90 -5.16 -23.72 -5.38
N GLN A 91 -5.46 -22.62 -4.69
CA GLN A 91 -6.75 -22.44 -4.04
C GLN A 91 -7.53 -21.30 -4.69
N PRO A 92 -8.86 -21.52 -5.01
CA PRO A 92 -9.72 -20.47 -5.52
C PRO A 92 -9.77 -19.33 -4.51
N LEU A 93 -9.56 -18.11 -4.98
CA LEU A 93 -9.75 -16.91 -4.19
C LEU A 93 -11.24 -16.77 -3.95
N ASP A 94 -11.72 -17.16 -2.77
CA ASP A 94 -13.06 -16.77 -2.32
C ASP A 94 -13.08 -15.26 -2.21
N ALA A 95 -13.68 -14.65 -3.23
CA ALA A 95 -13.94 -13.22 -3.28
C ALA A 95 -15.07 -12.88 -2.29
N HIS A 96 -14.75 -12.88 -1.00
CA HIS A 96 -15.62 -12.25 -0.01
C HIS A 96 -15.37 -10.75 -0.09
N ILE A 97 -16.23 -10.10 -0.85
CA ILE A 97 -16.29 -8.66 -1.05
C ILE A 97 -16.78 -8.03 0.25
N SER A 98 -15.86 -7.55 1.06
CA SER A 98 -16.19 -6.67 2.18
C SER A 98 -16.12 -5.22 1.68
N HIS A 99 -17.26 -4.54 1.72
CA HIS A 99 -17.42 -3.15 1.30
C HIS A 99 -16.79 -2.21 2.32
N LEU A 100 -15.54 -1.81 2.12
CA LEU A 100 -14.99 -0.63 2.78
C LEU A 100 -15.13 0.57 1.84
N ALA A 101 -16.07 1.47 2.21
CA ALA A 101 -16.33 2.78 1.61
C ALA A 101 -16.50 2.79 0.09
N GLU A 102 -17.71 2.52 -0.37
CA GLU A 102 -18.16 2.89 -1.70
C GLU A 102 -18.47 4.38 -1.73
N GLY A 103 -17.88 5.11 -2.70
CA GLY A 103 -18.32 6.45 -3.05
C GLY A 103 -19.75 6.46 -3.59
N PRO A 104 -20.37 7.64 -3.86
CA PRO A 104 -21.78 7.78 -4.18
C PRO A 104 -22.22 6.88 -5.34
N ALA A 105 -23.41 6.32 -5.20
CA ALA A 105 -24.01 5.28 -6.02
C ALA A 105 -23.96 5.56 -7.54
N ALA A 106 -23.06 4.91 -8.25
CA ALA A 106 -23.11 4.77 -9.70
C ALA A 106 -24.10 3.66 -10.09
N ALA A 107 -24.59 3.65 -11.35
CA ALA A 107 -25.44 2.61 -11.88
C ALA A 107 -24.79 1.20 -11.69
N PRO A 108 -25.57 0.13 -11.45
CA PRO A 108 -25.04 -1.21 -11.13
C PRO A 108 -23.99 -1.72 -12.12
N ASP A 109 -24.20 -1.49 -13.42
CA ASP A 109 -23.27 -1.92 -14.48
C ASP A 109 -21.90 -1.22 -14.36
N ARG A 110 -21.90 0.09 -14.09
CA ARG A 110 -20.65 0.85 -13.88
C ARG A 110 -19.91 0.46 -12.61
N GLN A 111 -20.66 0.00 -11.60
CA GLN A 111 -20.04 -0.52 -10.37
C GLN A 111 -19.34 -1.85 -10.63
N GLN A 112 -19.95 -2.72 -11.44
CA GLN A 112 -19.36 -4.00 -11.83
C GLN A 112 -18.09 -3.80 -12.66
N GLU A 113 -18.13 -2.98 -13.70
CA GLU A 113 -16.96 -2.62 -14.51
C GLU A 113 -15.82 -2.03 -13.66
N ALA A 114 -16.15 -1.15 -12.72
CA ALA A 114 -15.17 -0.57 -11.81
C ALA A 114 -14.56 -1.60 -10.84
N ARG A 115 -15.32 -2.62 -10.42
CA ARG A 115 -14.81 -3.74 -9.60
C ARG A 115 -13.85 -4.60 -10.41
N GLU A 116 -14.24 -5.00 -11.61
CA GLU A 116 -13.42 -5.83 -12.51
C GLU A 116 -12.09 -5.15 -12.84
N LEU A 117 -12.14 -3.84 -13.14
CA LEU A 117 -10.94 -3.05 -13.39
C LEU A 117 -10.04 -2.95 -12.14
N ARG A 118 -10.62 -2.75 -10.94
CA ARG A 118 -9.84 -2.75 -9.69
C ARG A 118 -9.16 -4.08 -9.44
N ASP A 119 -9.85 -5.18 -9.64
CA ASP A 119 -9.29 -6.52 -9.44
C ASP A 119 -8.23 -6.84 -10.49
N PHE A 120 -8.45 -6.41 -11.74
CA PHE A 120 -7.44 -6.49 -12.78
C PHE A 120 -6.17 -5.71 -12.38
N LEU A 121 -6.31 -4.45 -11.94
CA LEU A 121 -5.18 -3.62 -11.51
C LEU A 121 -4.43 -4.24 -10.32
N ARG A 122 -5.13 -4.78 -9.33
CA ARG A 122 -4.50 -5.51 -8.23
C ARG A 122 -3.66 -6.68 -8.72
N ARG A 123 -4.21 -7.51 -9.65
CA ARG A 123 -3.45 -8.62 -10.25
C ARG A 123 -2.23 -8.13 -11.03
N ALA A 124 -2.37 -7.07 -11.80
CA ALA A 124 -1.28 -6.49 -12.58
C ALA A 124 -0.15 -5.94 -11.67
N ILE A 125 -0.49 -5.24 -10.59
CA ILE A 125 0.48 -4.72 -9.62
C ILE A 125 1.26 -5.86 -8.94
N ARG A 126 0.61 -6.97 -8.60
CA ARG A 126 1.27 -8.16 -8.01
C ARG A 126 2.35 -8.76 -8.91
N ARG A 127 2.19 -8.64 -10.25
CA ARG A 127 3.15 -9.13 -11.25
C ARG A 127 4.32 -8.17 -11.50
N LEU A 128 4.28 -6.97 -10.95
CA LEU A 128 5.40 -6.04 -11.03
C LEU A 128 6.58 -6.54 -10.19
N ALA A 129 7.79 -6.13 -10.59
CA ALA A 129 8.96 -6.31 -9.71
C ALA A 129 8.69 -5.63 -8.34
N PRO A 130 9.16 -6.19 -7.21
CA PRO A 130 8.84 -5.70 -5.87
C PRO A 130 9.01 -4.18 -5.72
N ARG A 131 10.15 -3.67 -6.16
CA ARG A 131 10.47 -2.24 -6.07
C ARG A 131 9.57 -1.35 -6.93
N ALA A 132 9.18 -1.83 -8.11
CA ALA A 132 8.27 -1.10 -9.00
C ALA A 132 6.85 -1.05 -8.42
N ALA A 133 6.37 -2.15 -7.83
CA ALA A 133 5.09 -2.22 -7.15
C ALA A 133 5.04 -1.29 -5.91
N GLU A 134 6.11 -1.28 -5.09
CA GLU A 134 6.26 -0.38 -3.94
C GLU A 134 6.17 1.09 -4.37
N ILE A 135 7.00 1.51 -5.34
CA ILE A 135 7.02 2.88 -5.86
C ILE A 135 5.65 3.28 -6.44
N PHE A 136 5.04 2.39 -7.23
CA PHE A 136 3.74 2.63 -7.83
C PHE A 136 2.65 2.81 -6.77
N SER A 137 2.59 1.93 -5.79
CA SER A 137 1.59 1.96 -4.72
C SER A 137 1.74 3.22 -3.86
N LEU A 138 2.96 3.57 -3.46
CA LEU A 138 3.22 4.80 -2.70
C LEU A 138 2.80 6.06 -3.47
N HIS A 139 3.00 6.09 -4.79
CA HIS A 139 2.64 7.25 -5.59
C HIS A 139 1.13 7.34 -5.86
N TYR A 140 0.54 6.26 -6.40
CA TYR A 140 -0.85 6.29 -6.89
C TYR A 140 -1.90 6.00 -5.83
N PHE A 141 -1.56 5.22 -4.81
CA PHE A 141 -2.50 4.89 -3.75
C PHE A 141 -2.36 5.79 -2.53
N GLU A 142 -1.11 6.14 -2.17
CA GLU A 142 -0.83 6.93 -0.96
C GLU A 142 -0.55 8.40 -1.26
N GLY A 143 -0.42 8.78 -2.55
CA GLY A 143 -0.28 10.16 -2.98
C GLY A 143 1.09 10.80 -2.73
N TYR A 144 2.11 10.01 -2.42
CA TYR A 144 3.46 10.55 -2.21
C TYR A 144 4.07 11.08 -3.49
N SER A 145 4.71 12.24 -3.39
CA SER A 145 5.47 12.84 -4.49
C SER A 145 6.75 12.05 -4.78
N ASN A 146 7.30 12.20 -5.99
CA ASN A 146 8.55 11.56 -6.38
C ASN A 146 9.71 11.91 -5.43
N ALA A 147 9.74 13.13 -4.86
CA ALA A 147 10.75 13.55 -3.91
C ALA A 147 10.62 12.83 -2.57
N GLN A 148 9.39 12.68 -2.06
CA GLN A 148 9.11 11.95 -0.83
C GLN A 148 9.46 10.47 -0.98
N ILE A 149 9.03 9.83 -2.09
CA ILE A 149 9.36 8.43 -2.38
C ILE A 149 10.87 8.24 -2.51
N ALA A 150 11.57 9.14 -3.18
CA ALA A 150 13.03 9.10 -3.30
C ALA A 150 13.72 9.11 -1.92
N SER A 151 13.28 10.01 -1.02
CA SER A 151 13.77 10.06 0.36
C SER A 151 13.41 8.79 1.16
N MET A 152 12.17 8.30 1.06
CA MET A 152 11.70 7.10 1.77
C MET A 152 12.46 5.83 1.37
N LEU A 153 12.88 5.74 0.12
CA LEU A 153 13.43 4.52 -0.48
C LEU A 153 14.94 4.61 -0.75
N ASP A 154 15.57 5.70 -0.36
CA ASP A 154 16.98 6.00 -0.66
C ASP A 154 17.30 5.86 -2.17
N LEU A 155 16.53 6.58 -2.97
CA LEU A 155 16.62 6.60 -4.43
C LEU A 155 16.84 8.03 -4.93
N SER A 156 17.30 8.16 -6.18
CA SER A 156 17.26 9.44 -6.87
C SER A 156 15.83 9.76 -7.32
N ARG A 157 15.46 11.05 -7.31
CA ARG A 157 14.17 11.52 -7.83
C ARG A 157 13.95 11.15 -9.30
N ALA A 158 15.02 11.17 -10.10
CA ALA A 158 14.99 10.73 -11.49
C ALA A 158 14.72 9.22 -11.60
N GLY A 159 15.34 8.40 -10.73
CA GLY A 159 15.08 6.96 -10.67
C GLY A 159 13.64 6.62 -10.37
N VAL A 160 13.00 7.33 -9.41
CA VAL A 160 11.57 7.18 -9.11
C VAL A 160 10.71 7.56 -10.33
N ALA A 161 11.01 8.68 -11.00
CA ALA A 161 10.28 9.11 -12.18
C ALA A 161 10.35 8.08 -13.33
N VAL A 162 11.53 7.54 -13.60
CA VAL A 162 11.74 6.49 -14.61
C VAL A 162 10.98 5.21 -14.25
N ALA A 163 11.04 4.78 -12.98
CA ALA A 163 10.31 3.60 -12.51
C ALA A 163 8.80 3.77 -12.70
N LEU A 164 8.24 4.93 -12.31
CA LEU A 164 6.82 5.24 -12.50
C LEU A 164 6.43 5.28 -13.98
N HIS A 165 7.26 5.89 -14.83
CA HIS A 165 6.99 5.95 -16.27
C HIS A 165 6.91 4.55 -16.89
N ARG A 166 7.92 3.70 -16.63
CA ARG A 166 7.95 2.31 -17.14
C ARG A 166 6.79 1.48 -16.62
N THR A 167 6.48 1.58 -15.33
CA THR A 167 5.38 0.85 -14.71
C THR A 167 4.03 1.27 -15.30
N ARG A 168 3.82 2.58 -15.49
CA ARG A 168 2.60 3.09 -16.13
C ARG A 168 2.44 2.57 -17.55
N ALA A 169 3.48 2.64 -18.36
CA ALA A 169 3.44 2.17 -19.74
C ALA A 169 3.07 0.68 -19.81
N ARG A 170 3.67 -0.15 -18.95
CA ARG A 170 3.35 -1.58 -18.86
C ARG A 170 1.89 -1.81 -18.45
N LEU A 171 1.43 -1.16 -17.38
CA LEU A 171 0.04 -1.31 -16.92
C LEU A 171 -0.98 -0.81 -17.95
N GLN A 172 -0.68 0.26 -18.68
CA GLN A 172 -1.55 0.76 -19.77
C GLN A 172 -1.67 -0.25 -20.90
N GLU A 173 -0.59 -0.97 -21.23
CA GLU A 173 -0.64 -2.04 -22.24
C GLU A 173 -1.47 -3.22 -21.76
N GLU A 174 -1.28 -3.66 -20.51
CA GLU A 174 -2.08 -4.73 -19.91
C GLU A 174 -3.58 -4.35 -19.83
N ILE A 175 -3.92 -3.08 -19.49
CA ILE A 175 -5.30 -2.60 -19.49
C ILE A 175 -5.90 -2.59 -20.89
N ARG A 176 -5.15 -2.13 -21.91
CA ARG A 176 -5.65 -2.13 -23.30
C ARG A 176 -5.96 -3.54 -23.79
N SER A 177 -5.09 -4.51 -23.49
CA SER A 177 -5.32 -5.92 -23.79
C SER A 177 -6.59 -6.44 -23.11
N PHE A 178 -6.74 -6.18 -21.80
CA PHE A 178 -7.92 -6.57 -21.02
C PHE A 178 -9.23 -5.98 -21.57
N MET A 179 -9.23 -4.69 -21.91
CA MET A 179 -10.41 -4.01 -22.47
C MET A 179 -10.71 -4.45 -23.91
N GLY A 180 -9.69 -4.81 -24.69
CA GLY A 180 -9.85 -5.32 -26.05
C GLY A 180 -10.36 -6.76 -26.11
N GLU A 181 -10.09 -7.57 -25.10
CA GLU A 181 -10.62 -8.94 -24.97
C GLU A 181 -12.06 -8.97 -24.43
N ALA A 182 -12.51 -7.89 -23.78
CA ALA A 182 -13.86 -7.77 -23.21
C ALA A 182 -14.89 -7.19 -24.19
N SER A 183 -14.52 -6.85 -25.43
CA SER A 183 -15.38 -6.34 -26.51
C SER A 183 -15.63 -7.42 -27.56
#